data_995911bc35d05f6e07dcf8e86cfcae74
#
_entry.id   995911bc35d05f6e07dcf8e86cfcae74
#
_cell.length_a   1.000
_cell.length_b   1.000
_cell.length_c   1.000
_cell.angle_alpha   90.00
_cell.angle_beta   90.00
_cell.angle_gamma   90.00
#
_symmetry.space_group_name_H-M   'P 1'
#
loop_
_entity.id
_entity.type
_entity.pdbx_description
1 polymer ?
#
loop_
_entity_poly.entity_id
_entity_poly.type
_entity_poly.pdbx_seq_one_letter_code
_entity_poly.pdbx_strand_id
1 'polypeptide(L)'
;ARMHAAIAREVLASGRPAKPPLCLISGGETTVTLKGEGLGGRNQEFVLAAAMDLAGVEHVVVLSGGTDGTDGPTDAAGAIGDGLTVARAQAAGLAPAKFLAENDSYRFFEALGDLVKTGPTNTNVMDVRLILAVAATSS
;
A
#
# COMPACT_ATOMS: atom_id res chain seq x y z
N ALA A 1 -2.53 -3.01 7.84
CA ALA A 1 -2.07 -3.67 6.63
C ALA A 1 -2.36 -5.17 6.62
N ARG A 2 -1.86 -5.93 7.59
CA ARG A 2 -1.96 -7.41 7.63
C ARG A 2 -3.38 -7.95 7.52
N MET A 3 -4.33 -7.37 8.25
CA MET A 3 -5.74 -7.77 8.17
C MET A 3 -6.30 -7.55 6.76
N HIS A 4 -6.02 -6.42 6.14
CA HIS A 4 -6.47 -6.11 4.78
C HIS A 4 -5.87 -7.09 3.75
N ALA A 5 -4.58 -7.37 3.86
CA ALA A 5 -3.90 -8.33 3.00
C ALA A 5 -4.47 -9.75 3.19
N ALA A 6 -4.75 -10.17 4.42
CA ALA A 6 -5.36 -11.46 4.72
C ALA A 6 -6.76 -11.59 4.09
N ILE A 7 -7.59 -10.56 4.18
CA ILE A 7 -8.92 -10.54 3.54
C ILE A 7 -8.78 -10.65 2.03
N ALA A 8 -7.88 -9.89 1.40
CA ALA A 8 -7.67 -9.94 -0.04
C ALA A 8 -7.22 -11.33 -0.50
N ARG A 9 -6.30 -11.96 0.22
CA ARG A 9 -5.87 -13.33 -0.06
C ARG A 9 -7.01 -14.34 0.04
N GLU A 10 -7.86 -14.24 1.08
CA GLU A 10 -9.02 -15.11 1.24
C GLU A 10 -10.05 -14.91 0.13
N VAL A 11 -10.32 -13.67 -0.26
CA VAL A 11 -11.21 -13.35 -1.39
C VAL A 11 -10.73 -14.00 -2.68
N LEU A 12 -9.43 -13.89 -2.97
CA LEU A 12 -8.85 -14.48 -4.19
C LEU A 12 -8.78 -16.01 -4.14
N ALA A 13 -8.52 -16.58 -2.96
CA ALA A 13 -8.36 -18.02 -2.80
C ALA A 13 -9.69 -18.78 -2.74
N SER A 14 -10.68 -18.26 -2.01
CA SER A 14 -11.93 -18.97 -1.70
C SER A 14 -13.20 -18.28 -2.20
N GLY A 15 -13.10 -17.03 -2.62
CA GLY A 15 -14.26 -16.21 -2.97
C GLY A 15 -15.10 -15.79 -1.77
N ARG A 16 -14.52 -15.76 -0.56
CA ARG A 16 -15.19 -15.35 0.67
C ARG A 16 -14.54 -14.11 1.29
N PRO A 17 -15.32 -13.19 1.87
CA PRO A 17 -16.78 -13.20 2.04
C PRO A 17 -17.56 -12.88 0.75
N ALA A 18 -16.87 -12.46 -0.30
CA ALA A 18 -17.46 -12.20 -1.61
C ALA A 18 -16.49 -12.60 -2.72
N LYS A 19 -17.01 -12.91 -3.91
CA LYS A 19 -16.18 -13.27 -5.07
C LYS A 19 -15.55 -12.02 -5.71
N PRO A 20 -14.36 -12.12 -6.32
CA PRO A 20 -13.83 -11.07 -7.18
C PRO A 20 -14.75 -10.81 -8.39
N PRO A 21 -14.79 -9.56 -8.92
CA PRO A 21 -14.03 -8.41 -8.45
C PRO A 21 -14.58 -7.83 -7.14
N LEU A 22 -13.69 -7.48 -6.23
CA LEU A 22 -14.03 -6.87 -4.94
C LEU A 22 -13.11 -5.70 -4.66
N CYS A 23 -13.66 -4.58 -4.22
CA CYS A 23 -12.91 -3.48 -3.65
C CYS A 23 -13.20 -3.36 -2.14
N LEU A 24 -12.19 -3.62 -1.32
CA LEU A 24 -12.25 -3.36 0.11
C LEU A 24 -11.84 -1.90 0.34
N ILE A 25 -12.76 -1.12 0.92
CA ILE A 25 -12.54 0.29 1.24
C ILE A 25 -12.55 0.45 2.75
N SER A 26 -11.54 1.08 3.29
CA SER A 26 -11.51 1.47 4.70
C SER A 26 -10.96 2.88 4.88
N GLY A 27 -11.41 3.54 5.93
CA GLY A 27 -10.98 4.87 6.29
C GLY A 27 -10.47 4.94 7.72
N GLY A 28 -10.09 6.13 8.13
CA GLY A 28 -9.63 6.44 9.47
C GLY A 28 -8.19 6.89 9.50
N GLU A 29 -7.72 7.25 10.68
CA GLU A 29 -6.35 7.67 10.92
C GLU A 29 -5.63 6.63 11.77
N THR A 30 -4.46 6.18 11.32
CA THR A 30 -3.58 5.29 12.08
C THR A 30 -2.33 6.03 12.50
N THR A 31 -1.77 5.63 13.63
CA THR A 31 -0.46 6.10 14.08
C THR A 31 0.63 5.15 13.60
N VAL A 32 1.79 5.70 13.27
CA VAL A 32 3.01 4.94 12.99
C VAL A 32 3.94 5.07 14.18
N THR A 33 4.52 3.95 14.60
CA THR A 33 5.61 3.97 15.56
C THR A 33 6.90 4.28 14.83
N LEU A 34 7.41 5.49 15.01
CA LEU A 34 8.71 5.87 14.45
C LEU A 34 9.82 5.14 15.21
N LYS A 35 10.59 4.34 14.49
CA LYS A 35 11.75 3.60 15.01
C LYS A 35 13.04 4.00 14.32
N GLY A 36 12.95 4.53 13.10
CA GLY A 36 14.07 4.96 12.26
C GLY A 36 14.01 6.45 11.95
N GLU A 37 15.00 6.91 11.20
CA GLU A 37 15.15 8.30 10.75
C GLU A 37 14.81 8.45 9.25
N GLY A 38 14.13 7.48 8.69
CA GLY A 38 13.73 7.48 7.28
C GLY A 38 12.65 8.50 6.96
N LEU A 39 12.38 8.66 5.68
CA LEU A 39 11.33 9.54 5.16
C LEU A 39 10.13 8.70 4.73
N GLY A 40 8.96 9.05 5.22
CA GLY A 40 7.71 8.37 4.88
C GLY A 40 6.54 8.84 5.72
N GLY A 41 5.41 8.22 5.50
CA GLY A 41 4.18 8.46 6.25
C GLY A 41 3.40 7.16 6.47
N ARG A 42 2.36 7.24 7.27
CA ARG A 42 1.54 6.08 7.68
C ARG A 42 0.87 5.37 6.50
N ASN A 43 0.49 6.12 5.47
CA ASN A 43 -0.14 5.55 4.28
C ASN A 43 0.86 4.78 3.43
N GLN A 44 2.04 5.34 3.20
CA GLN A 44 3.12 4.67 2.48
C GLN A 44 3.59 3.41 3.23
N GLU A 45 3.74 3.46 4.56
CA GLU A 45 4.08 2.28 5.37
C GLU A 45 2.98 1.21 5.33
N PHE A 46 1.71 1.63 5.33
CA PHE A 46 0.59 0.70 5.16
C PHE A 46 0.73 -0.09 3.85
N VAL A 47 1.00 0.61 2.74
CA VAL A 47 1.14 -0.03 1.43
C VAL A 47 2.37 -0.94 1.39
N LEU A 48 3.51 -0.51 1.95
CA LEU A 48 4.72 -1.32 1.99
C LEU A 48 4.50 -2.63 2.77
N ALA A 49 3.91 -2.53 3.96
CA ALA A 49 3.59 -3.70 4.77
C ALA A 49 2.57 -4.63 4.07
N ALA A 50 1.53 -4.07 3.45
CA ALA A 50 0.55 -4.84 2.69
C ALA A 50 1.18 -5.52 1.47
N ALA A 51 2.02 -4.83 0.71
CA ALA A 51 2.71 -5.38 -0.45
C ALA A 51 3.66 -6.53 -0.06
N MET A 52 4.31 -6.46 1.09
CA MET A 52 5.11 -7.57 1.61
C MET A 52 4.25 -8.79 1.93
N ASP A 53 3.09 -8.61 2.56
CA ASP A 53 2.17 -9.70 2.87
C ASP A 53 1.47 -10.26 1.60
N LEU A 54 1.37 -9.45 0.54
CA LEU A 54 0.78 -9.81 -0.75
C LEU A 54 1.81 -10.27 -1.80
N ALA A 55 3.08 -10.40 -1.43
CA ALA A 55 4.14 -10.76 -2.36
C ALA A 55 3.82 -12.07 -3.11
N GLY A 56 3.86 -12.01 -4.45
CA GLY A 56 3.54 -13.13 -5.32
C GLY A 56 2.04 -13.42 -5.50
N VAL A 57 1.15 -12.64 -4.88
CA VAL A 57 -0.29 -12.75 -5.10
C VAL A 57 -0.67 -11.98 -6.36
N GLU A 58 -1.22 -12.67 -7.35
CA GLU A 58 -1.71 -12.05 -8.59
C GLU A 58 -3.08 -11.40 -8.39
N HIS A 59 -3.41 -10.47 -9.28
CA HIS A 59 -4.75 -9.85 -9.36
C HIS A 59 -5.17 -9.06 -8.11
N VAL A 60 -4.20 -8.45 -7.43
CA VAL A 60 -4.44 -7.59 -6.29
C VAL A 60 -3.66 -6.28 -6.40
N VAL A 61 -4.32 -5.18 -6.06
CA VAL A 61 -3.70 -3.85 -5.94
C VAL A 61 -4.10 -3.24 -4.61
N VAL A 62 -3.16 -2.60 -3.93
CA VAL A 62 -3.38 -1.87 -2.70
C VAL A 62 -2.99 -0.40 -2.87
N LEU A 63 -3.83 0.49 -2.37
CA LEU A 63 -3.57 1.93 -2.29
C LEU A 63 -3.89 2.41 -0.88
N SER A 64 -3.09 3.32 -0.37
CA SER A 64 -3.43 4.10 0.81
C SER A 64 -2.95 5.53 0.64
N GLY A 65 -3.77 6.49 1.06
CA GLY A 65 -3.43 7.90 0.94
C GLY A 65 -4.21 8.79 1.89
N GLY A 66 -3.58 9.91 2.28
CA GLY A 66 -4.23 11.02 2.96
C GLY A 66 -5.09 11.80 1.98
N THR A 67 -6.35 12.01 2.32
CA THR A 67 -7.30 12.72 1.45
C THR A 67 -6.98 14.20 1.27
N ASP A 68 -6.16 14.78 2.15
CA ASP A 68 -5.64 16.15 2.03
C ASP A 68 -4.49 16.30 1.03
N GLY A 69 -3.96 15.19 0.53
CA GLY A 69 -2.87 15.16 -0.44
C GLY A 69 -1.48 15.03 0.17
N THR A 70 -1.39 14.78 1.49
CA THR A 70 -0.12 14.63 2.20
C THR A 70 -0.07 13.35 3.04
N ASP A 71 1.13 12.81 3.22
CA ASP A 71 1.41 11.67 4.08
C ASP A 71 2.74 11.86 4.81
N GLY A 72 2.66 12.20 6.10
CA GLY A 72 3.82 12.59 6.90
C GLY A 72 4.51 13.85 6.34
N PRO A 73 5.82 14.00 6.52
CA PRO A 73 6.56 15.16 6.04
C PRO A 73 6.97 15.02 4.56
N THR A 74 6.08 14.49 3.70
CA THR A 74 6.37 14.21 2.29
C THR A 74 5.42 14.98 1.36
N ASP A 75 5.78 15.06 0.08
CA ASP A 75 4.95 15.63 -0.98
C ASP A 75 3.99 14.59 -1.62
N ALA A 76 4.02 13.37 -1.11
CA ALA A 76 3.12 12.30 -1.55
C ALA A 76 1.88 12.24 -0.65
N ALA A 77 0.73 11.96 -1.24
CA ALA A 77 -0.50 11.63 -0.50
C ALA A 77 -0.43 10.20 0.08
N GLY A 78 0.34 9.34 -0.56
CA GLY A 78 0.47 7.94 -0.19
C GLY A 78 1.21 7.14 -1.24
N ALA A 79 0.87 5.87 -1.38
CA ALA A 79 1.48 4.99 -2.36
C ALA A 79 0.48 3.97 -2.91
N ILE A 80 0.91 3.30 -3.98
CA ILE A 80 0.22 2.15 -4.58
C ILE A 80 1.18 0.96 -4.63
N GLY A 81 0.66 -0.23 -4.45
CA GLY A 81 1.45 -1.47 -4.52
C GLY A 81 0.60 -2.64 -5.00
N ASP A 82 1.26 -3.72 -5.33
CA ASP A 82 0.63 -4.96 -5.81
C ASP A 82 1.45 -6.19 -5.40
N GLY A 83 1.06 -7.36 -5.87
CA GLY A 83 1.78 -8.59 -5.61
C GLY A 83 3.18 -8.67 -6.25
N LEU A 84 3.51 -7.79 -7.19
CA LEU A 84 4.82 -7.72 -7.84
C LEU A 84 5.75 -6.67 -7.21
N THR A 85 5.26 -5.83 -6.32
CA THR A 85 6.04 -4.74 -5.71
C THR A 85 7.32 -5.24 -5.07
N VAL A 86 7.27 -6.34 -4.30
CA VAL A 86 8.45 -6.92 -3.66
C VAL A 86 9.45 -7.44 -4.69
N ALA A 87 8.98 -8.13 -5.72
CA ALA A 87 9.85 -8.66 -6.77
C ALA A 87 10.54 -7.54 -7.56
N ARG A 88 9.82 -6.46 -7.89
CA ARG A 88 10.38 -5.27 -8.55
C ARG A 88 11.42 -4.58 -7.67
N ALA A 89 11.15 -4.48 -6.37
CA ALA A 89 12.09 -3.91 -5.41
C ALA A 89 13.40 -4.73 -5.34
N GLN A 90 13.28 -6.04 -5.22
CA GLN A 90 14.44 -6.94 -5.19
C GLN A 90 15.26 -6.86 -6.47
N ALA A 91 14.61 -6.80 -7.63
CA ALA A 91 15.29 -6.59 -8.92
C ALA A 91 16.04 -5.25 -8.99
N ALA A 92 15.56 -4.23 -8.29
CA ALA A 92 16.22 -2.92 -8.15
C ALA A 92 17.25 -2.86 -7.01
N GLY A 93 17.53 -3.98 -6.33
CA GLY A 93 18.48 -4.04 -5.22
C GLY A 93 17.96 -3.47 -3.91
N LEU A 94 16.64 -3.28 -3.79
CA LEU A 94 16.00 -2.74 -2.58
C LEU A 94 15.55 -3.88 -1.66
N ALA A 95 15.71 -3.70 -0.35
CA ALA A 95 15.26 -4.64 0.68
C ALA A 95 14.01 -4.09 1.40
N PRO A 96 12.79 -4.52 1.04
CA PRO A 96 11.55 -3.94 1.57
C PRO A 96 11.48 -3.90 3.10
N ALA A 97 11.89 -4.99 3.76
CA ALA A 97 11.89 -5.09 5.21
C ALA A 97 12.80 -4.06 5.90
N LYS A 98 13.93 -3.70 5.28
CA LYS A 98 14.83 -2.68 5.79
C LYS A 98 14.19 -1.30 5.73
N PHE A 99 13.60 -0.95 4.58
CA PHE A 99 12.90 0.33 4.43
C PHE A 99 11.74 0.47 5.40
N LEU A 100 10.98 -0.60 5.64
CA LEU A 100 9.91 -0.60 6.63
C LEU A 100 10.44 -0.43 8.06
N ALA A 101 11.52 -1.11 8.41
CA ALA A 101 12.13 -1.02 9.74
C ALA A 101 12.71 0.36 10.04
N GLU A 102 13.21 1.07 9.02
CA GLU A 102 13.79 2.41 9.11
C GLU A 102 12.77 3.54 8.92
N ASN A 103 11.47 3.23 8.72
CA ASN A 103 10.43 4.19 8.38
C ASN A 103 10.74 5.00 7.11
N ASP A 104 11.35 4.36 6.10
CA ASP A 104 11.83 4.99 4.87
C ASP A 104 11.01 4.59 3.63
N SER A 105 9.70 4.47 3.80
CA SER A 105 8.78 4.05 2.76
C SER A 105 8.69 5.02 1.58
N TYR A 106 8.95 6.31 1.80
CA TYR A 106 8.97 7.29 0.72
C TYR A 106 10.04 6.96 -0.32
N ARG A 107 11.31 6.79 0.10
CA ARG A 107 12.39 6.47 -0.83
C ARG A 107 12.22 5.11 -1.50
N PHE A 108 11.58 4.17 -0.79
CA PHE A 108 11.23 2.88 -1.39
C PHE A 108 10.28 3.04 -2.58
N PHE A 109 9.16 3.73 -2.39
CA PHE A 109 8.18 3.92 -3.46
C PHE A 109 8.61 4.93 -4.51
N GLU A 110 9.42 5.93 -4.15
CA GLU A 110 10.02 6.84 -5.11
C GLU A 110 10.91 6.09 -6.11
N ALA A 111 11.76 5.18 -5.63
CA ALA A 111 12.62 4.35 -6.48
C ALA A 111 11.83 3.43 -7.43
N LEU A 112 10.63 2.99 -7.03
CA LEU A 112 9.75 2.16 -7.86
C LEU A 112 8.81 2.98 -8.76
N GLY A 113 8.68 4.28 -8.52
CA GLY A 113 7.72 5.13 -9.24
C GLY A 113 6.27 4.96 -8.79
N ASP A 114 6.04 4.46 -7.59
CA ASP A 114 4.72 4.07 -7.09
C ASP A 114 4.15 5.04 -6.03
N LEU A 115 4.76 6.22 -5.86
CA LEU A 115 4.19 7.27 -5.02
C LEU A 115 2.92 7.87 -5.66
N VAL A 116 1.92 8.12 -4.84
CA VAL A 116 0.72 8.86 -5.24
C VAL A 116 0.91 10.33 -4.84
N LYS A 117 1.09 11.19 -5.84
CA LYS A 117 1.28 12.63 -5.66
C LYS A 117 0.13 13.39 -6.29
N THR A 118 -0.68 14.03 -5.47
CA THR A 118 -1.87 14.79 -5.91
C THR A 118 -1.70 16.29 -5.76
N GLY A 119 -0.76 16.73 -4.93
CA GLY A 119 -0.76 18.07 -4.37
C GLY A 119 -1.91 18.28 -3.40
N PRO A 120 -2.05 19.48 -2.82
CA PRO A 120 -3.13 19.80 -1.91
C PRO A 120 -4.51 19.61 -2.56
N THR A 121 -5.42 18.90 -1.89
CA THR A 121 -6.77 18.61 -2.41
C THR A 121 -7.83 19.58 -1.89
N ASN A 122 -7.49 20.42 -0.91
CA ASN A 122 -8.40 21.33 -0.21
C ASN A 122 -9.55 20.61 0.51
N THR A 123 -9.36 19.35 0.86
CA THR A 123 -10.28 18.56 1.68
C THR A 123 -9.49 17.68 2.65
N ASN A 124 -10.12 17.25 3.73
CA ASN A 124 -9.53 16.30 4.65
C ASN A 124 -10.64 15.50 5.34
N VAL A 125 -10.74 14.23 4.98
CA VAL A 125 -11.58 13.24 5.64
C VAL A 125 -10.72 12.06 6.14
N MET A 126 -9.50 12.36 6.57
CA MET A 126 -8.47 11.43 7.04
C MET A 126 -7.91 10.57 5.90
N ASP A 127 -7.58 9.32 6.18
CA ASP A 127 -6.98 8.41 5.21
C ASP A 127 -8.04 7.56 4.50
N VAL A 128 -7.75 7.21 3.27
CA VAL A 128 -8.49 6.21 2.51
C VAL A 128 -7.55 5.06 2.14
N ARG A 129 -8.02 3.84 2.34
CA ARG A 129 -7.33 2.61 1.97
C ARG A 129 -8.21 1.78 1.05
N LEU A 130 -7.64 1.35 -0.04
CA LEU A 130 -8.33 0.55 -1.05
C LEU A 130 -7.52 -0.73 -1.29
N ILE A 131 -8.19 -1.88 -1.29
CA ILE A 131 -7.62 -3.09 -1.86
C ILE A 131 -8.58 -3.61 -2.92
N LEU A 132 -8.09 -3.69 -4.14
CA LEU A 132 -8.82 -4.22 -5.26
C LEU A 132 -8.34 -5.64 -5.56
N ALA A 133 -9.24 -6.61 -5.42
CA ALA A 133 -9.02 -7.98 -5.87
C ALA A 133 -9.84 -8.20 -7.14
N VAL A 134 -9.19 -8.54 -8.26
CA VAL A 134 -9.86 -8.78 -9.54
C VAL A 134 -9.87 -10.27 -9.89
N ALA A 135 -10.88 -10.70 -10.62
CA ALA A 135 -10.90 -12.08 -11.10
C ALA A 135 -9.77 -12.31 -12.11
N ALA A 136 -9.20 -13.52 -12.11
CA ALA A 136 -8.33 -13.94 -13.18
C ALA A 136 -9.09 -13.87 -14.51
N THR A 137 -8.49 -13.26 -15.52
CA THR A 137 -9.07 -13.28 -16.86
C THR A 137 -8.98 -14.70 -17.39
N SER A 138 -10.15 -15.29 -17.69
CA SER A 138 -10.20 -16.55 -18.42
C SER A 138 -9.60 -16.32 -19.81
N SER A 139 -8.49 -16.94 -20.11
CA SER A 139 -7.92 -17.02 -21.46
C SER A 139 -8.56 -18.13 -22.25
#